data_34619dd6f186c04f25b6b175a8166b28
#
_entry.id   34619dd6f186c04f25b6b175a8166b28
#
_cell.length_a   1.000
_cell.length_b   1.000
_cell.length_c   1.000
_cell.angle_alpha   90.00
_cell.angle_beta   90.00
_cell.angle_gamma   90.00
#
_symmetry.space_group_name_H-M   'P 1'
#
loop_
_entity.id
_entity.type
_entity.pdbx_description
1 polymer ?
#
loop_
_entity_poly.entity_id
_entity_poly.type
_entity_poly.pdbx_seq_one_letter_code
_entity_poly.pdbx_strand_id
1 'polypeptide(L)'
;GETRNPQKEIPKAINSLPIRIGLFYIGAMTAIMAIYPWNQMKTTSSPFVQVFAGIGVAGAAGILNFVVLTSAMSATNSAIFSTSRSLYALAENQQAPKQYAKLSNKAVPNRALQVSSLILFIVVILNYIMPSGIFNIISGVSTINFVFVWLIILWTHLAYRRVHPEGVAGFSMPWYPYTSWAPIIFFIFVLIILLFIPSTRPSLIISMVKSKML
;
A
#
# COMPACT_ATOMS: atom_id res chain seq x y z
N GLY A 1 16.28 4.63 -0.48
CA GLY A 1 17.69 4.80 -0.19
C GLY A 1 18.65 4.40 -1.32
N GLU A 2 18.15 3.71 -2.37
CA GLU A 2 19.00 3.23 -3.47
C GLU A 2 18.92 4.08 -4.75
N THR A 3 18.18 5.19 -4.67
CA THR A 3 17.99 6.10 -5.80
C THR A 3 19.27 6.88 -6.07
N ARG A 4 19.69 6.96 -7.32
CA ARG A 4 20.75 7.87 -7.76
C ARG A 4 20.33 9.31 -7.45
N ASN A 5 21.13 10.06 -6.69
CA ASN A 5 20.85 11.44 -6.30
C ASN A 5 19.46 11.64 -5.62
N PRO A 6 19.26 11.06 -4.41
CA PRO A 6 17.96 11.04 -3.75
C PRO A 6 17.42 12.44 -3.43
N GLN A 7 18.27 13.42 -3.16
CA GLN A 7 17.87 14.79 -2.87
C GLN A 7 17.13 15.48 -4.03
N LYS A 8 17.38 15.08 -5.27
CA LYS A 8 16.73 15.63 -6.47
C LYS A 8 15.56 14.75 -6.95
N GLU A 9 15.76 13.43 -6.96
CA GLU A 9 14.77 12.52 -7.54
C GLU A 9 13.58 12.25 -6.62
N ILE A 10 13.78 12.22 -5.29
CA ILE A 10 12.67 11.99 -4.35
C ILE A 10 11.65 13.14 -4.38
N PRO A 11 12.03 14.43 -4.28
CA PRO A 11 11.08 15.53 -4.39
C PRO A 11 10.32 15.54 -5.72
N LYS A 12 11.01 15.26 -6.83
CA LYS A 12 10.39 15.18 -8.16
C LYS A 12 9.37 14.05 -8.24
N ALA A 13 9.69 12.88 -7.70
CA ALA A 13 8.79 11.75 -7.63
C ALA A 13 7.54 12.09 -6.79
N ILE A 14 7.72 12.65 -5.59
CA ILE A 14 6.62 13.05 -4.70
C ILE A 14 5.70 14.07 -5.38
N ASN A 15 6.24 15.11 -6.00
CA ASN A 15 5.45 16.15 -6.67
C ASN A 15 4.68 15.62 -7.89
N SER A 16 5.14 14.53 -8.53
CA SER A 16 4.45 13.91 -9.65
C SER A 16 3.29 13.00 -9.25
N LEU A 17 3.24 12.53 -7.99
CA LEU A 17 2.22 11.60 -7.50
C LEU A 17 0.78 12.14 -7.60
N PRO A 18 0.47 13.38 -7.16
CA PRO A 18 -0.89 13.90 -7.23
C PRO A 18 -1.42 13.95 -8.66
N ILE A 19 -0.57 14.33 -9.62
CA ILE A 19 -0.94 14.40 -11.05
C ILE A 19 -1.21 12.99 -11.59
N ARG A 20 -0.35 12.02 -11.27
CA ARG A 20 -0.53 10.62 -11.69
C ARG A 20 -1.78 10.00 -11.09
N ILE A 21 -2.03 10.22 -9.80
CA ILE A 21 -3.25 9.74 -9.15
C ILE A 21 -4.48 10.40 -9.78
N GLY A 22 -4.49 11.72 -9.95
CA GLY A 22 -5.59 12.44 -10.59
C GLY A 22 -5.88 11.90 -12.00
N LEU A 23 -4.86 11.77 -12.83
CA LEU A 23 -5.02 11.34 -14.21
C LEU A 23 -5.43 9.86 -14.33
N PHE A 24 -4.70 8.96 -13.68
CA PHE A 24 -4.89 7.52 -13.89
C PHE A 24 -5.99 6.92 -13.01
N TYR A 25 -6.21 7.40 -11.79
CA TYR A 25 -7.26 6.84 -10.93
C TYR A 25 -8.59 7.57 -11.12
N ILE A 26 -8.62 8.89 -10.95
CA ILE A 26 -9.86 9.66 -11.10
C ILE A 26 -10.32 9.63 -12.55
N GLY A 27 -9.43 9.84 -13.52
CA GLY A 27 -9.75 9.78 -14.95
C GLY A 27 -10.26 8.41 -15.38
N ALA A 28 -9.60 7.32 -14.97
CA ALA A 28 -10.05 5.97 -15.28
C ALA A 28 -11.41 5.66 -14.64
N MET A 29 -11.61 6.03 -13.36
CA MET A 29 -12.90 5.83 -12.68
C MET A 29 -14.03 6.63 -13.35
N THR A 30 -13.78 7.87 -13.71
CA THR A 30 -14.75 8.72 -14.43
C THR A 30 -15.12 8.10 -15.77
N ALA A 31 -14.14 7.62 -16.53
CA ALA A 31 -14.39 6.95 -17.81
C ALA A 31 -15.19 5.66 -17.65
N ILE A 32 -14.87 4.82 -16.66
CA ILE A 32 -15.61 3.59 -16.37
C ILE A 32 -17.06 3.91 -16.00
N MET A 33 -17.28 4.86 -15.09
CA MET A 33 -18.63 5.23 -14.63
C MET A 33 -19.46 5.92 -15.69
N ALA A 34 -18.83 6.61 -16.65
CA ALA A 34 -19.54 7.21 -17.79
C ALA A 34 -20.06 6.15 -18.77
N ILE A 35 -19.42 4.99 -18.87
CA ILE A 35 -19.79 3.91 -19.78
C ILE A 35 -20.71 2.89 -19.09
N TYR A 36 -20.44 2.60 -17.82
CA TYR A 36 -21.10 1.51 -17.09
C TYR A 36 -21.65 1.99 -15.74
N PRO A 37 -22.96 1.86 -15.49
CA PRO A 37 -23.55 2.27 -14.22
C PRO A 37 -22.96 1.49 -13.04
N TRP A 38 -22.60 2.20 -11.96
CA TRP A 38 -21.96 1.62 -10.78
C TRP A 38 -22.78 0.49 -10.12
N ASN A 39 -24.12 0.58 -10.17
CA ASN A 39 -25.03 -0.40 -9.59
C ASN A 39 -25.11 -1.74 -10.37
N GLN A 40 -24.60 -1.77 -11.60
CA GLN A 40 -24.54 -2.97 -12.42
C GLN A 40 -23.16 -3.66 -12.36
N MET A 41 -22.18 -3.04 -11.70
CA MET A 41 -20.84 -3.63 -11.56
C MET A 41 -20.85 -4.85 -10.64
N LYS A 42 -20.34 -5.96 -11.15
CA LYS A 42 -20.19 -7.20 -10.39
C LYS A 42 -18.83 -7.22 -9.68
N THR A 43 -18.82 -7.68 -8.43
CA THR A 43 -17.58 -7.83 -7.66
C THR A 43 -16.74 -9.05 -8.05
N THR A 44 -17.26 -9.88 -8.97
CA THR A 44 -16.63 -11.15 -9.39
C THR A 44 -15.55 -10.99 -10.45
N SER A 45 -15.47 -9.85 -11.12
CA SER A 45 -14.47 -9.58 -12.17
C SER A 45 -14.00 -8.12 -12.14
N SER A 46 -12.84 -7.87 -12.75
CA SER A 46 -12.29 -6.51 -12.84
C SER A 46 -13.27 -5.55 -13.54
N PRO A 47 -13.50 -4.33 -13.02
CA PRO A 47 -14.32 -3.31 -13.67
C PRO A 47 -13.90 -3.03 -15.11
N PHE A 48 -12.61 -3.00 -15.38
CA PHE A 48 -12.10 -2.82 -16.74
C PHE A 48 -12.55 -3.93 -17.68
N VAL A 49 -12.47 -5.19 -17.23
CA VAL A 49 -12.90 -6.34 -18.03
C VAL A 49 -14.40 -6.28 -18.31
N GLN A 50 -15.21 -5.89 -17.33
CA GLN A 50 -16.67 -5.77 -17.50
C GLN A 50 -17.04 -4.72 -18.54
N VAL A 51 -16.40 -3.54 -18.51
CA VAL A 51 -16.64 -2.46 -19.47
C VAL A 51 -16.33 -2.92 -20.89
N PHE A 52 -15.15 -3.49 -21.12
CA PHE A 52 -14.75 -3.90 -22.46
C PHE A 52 -15.56 -5.11 -23.00
N ALA A 53 -15.97 -6.02 -22.11
CA ALA A 53 -16.89 -7.09 -22.49
C ALA A 53 -18.29 -6.54 -22.86
N GLY A 54 -18.75 -5.51 -22.12
CA GLY A 54 -20.06 -4.87 -22.37
C GLY A 54 -20.16 -4.12 -23.68
N ILE A 55 -19.08 -3.53 -24.18
CA ILE A 55 -19.04 -2.86 -25.49
C ILE A 55 -18.77 -3.81 -26.68
N GLY A 56 -18.73 -5.13 -26.42
CA GLY A 56 -18.66 -6.15 -27.48
C GLY A 56 -17.31 -6.31 -28.17
N VAL A 57 -16.22 -5.81 -27.60
CA VAL A 57 -14.86 -5.97 -28.17
C VAL A 57 -14.37 -7.39 -27.91
N ALA A 58 -14.50 -8.26 -28.90
CA ALA A 58 -14.01 -9.64 -28.83
C ALA A 58 -12.49 -9.67 -28.55
N GLY A 59 -12.09 -10.46 -27.55
CA GLY A 59 -10.68 -10.61 -27.15
C GLY A 59 -10.13 -9.52 -26.22
N ALA A 60 -10.77 -8.35 -26.08
CA ALA A 60 -10.30 -7.29 -25.17
C ALA A 60 -10.30 -7.73 -23.71
N ALA A 61 -11.27 -8.55 -23.29
CA ALA A 61 -11.31 -9.14 -21.95
C ALA A 61 -10.08 -10.00 -21.66
N GLY A 62 -9.60 -10.79 -22.61
CA GLY A 62 -8.39 -11.61 -22.48
C GLY A 62 -7.12 -10.77 -22.35
N ILE A 63 -6.98 -9.74 -23.19
CA ILE A 63 -5.84 -8.81 -23.15
C ILE A 63 -5.82 -8.06 -21.82
N LEU A 64 -6.98 -7.56 -21.36
CA LEU A 64 -7.07 -6.87 -20.08
C LEU A 64 -6.78 -7.78 -18.89
N ASN A 65 -7.27 -9.01 -18.89
CA ASN A 65 -6.92 -9.99 -17.86
C ASN A 65 -5.42 -10.25 -17.82
N PHE A 66 -4.75 -10.35 -18.98
CA PHE A 66 -3.30 -10.47 -19.05
C PHE A 66 -2.58 -9.24 -18.47
N VAL A 67 -3.05 -8.03 -18.80
CA VAL A 67 -2.50 -6.78 -18.24
C VAL A 67 -2.69 -6.72 -16.73
N VAL A 68 -3.88 -7.07 -16.23
CA VAL A 68 -4.16 -7.12 -14.78
C VAL A 68 -3.25 -8.14 -14.08
N LEU A 69 -3.07 -9.32 -14.67
CA LEU A 69 -2.20 -10.36 -14.13
C LEU A 69 -0.75 -9.89 -14.06
N THR A 70 -0.21 -9.36 -15.15
CA THR A 70 1.18 -8.86 -15.21
C THR A 70 1.41 -7.68 -14.25
N SER A 71 0.42 -6.80 -14.10
CA SER A 71 0.46 -5.69 -13.13
C SER A 71 0.46 -6.21 -11.68
N ALA A 72 -0.37 -7.20 -11.37
CA ALA A 72 -0.39 -7.83 -10.06
C ALA A 72 0.94 -8.54 -9.74
N MET A 73 1.53 -9.25 -10.70
CA MET A 73 2.85 -9.88 -10.55
C MET A 73 3.95 -8.82 -10.29
N SER A 74 3.93 -7.71 -11.01
CA SER A 74 4.88 -6.60 -10.81
C SER A 74 4.72 -5.96 -9.42
N ALA A 75 3.48 -5.71 -8.99
CA ALA A 75 3.19 -5.18 -7.66
C ALA A 75 3.66 -6.14 -6.55
N THR A 76 3.42 -7.43 -6.71
CA THR A 76 3.86 -8.48 -5.78
C THR A 76 5.39 -8.52 -5.68
N ASN A 77 6.09 -8.48 -6.81
CA ASN A 77 7.55 -8.44 -6.83
C ASN A 77 8.10 -7.21 -6.10
N SER A 78 7.50 -6.04 -6.32
CA SER A 78 7.86 -4.80 -5.62
C SER A 78 7.59 -4.88 -4.11
N ALA A 79 6.50 -5.52 -3.71
CA ALA A 79 6.17 -5.72 -2.30
C ALA A 79 7.18 -6.65 -1.61
N ILE A 80 7.55 -7.79 -2.24
CA ILE A 80 8.59 -8.69 -1.71
C ILE A 80 9.92 -7.97 -1.56
N PHE A 81 10.32 -7.19 -2.58
CA PHE A 81 11.54 -6.40 -2.54
C PHE A 81 11.53 -5.42 -1.36
N SER A 82 10.48 -4.61 -1.23
CA SER A 82 10.37 -3.60 -0.17
C SER A 82 10.32 -4.22 1.22
N THR A 83 9.55 -5.30 1.40
CA THR A 83 9.40 -5.99 2.69
C THR A 83 10.71 -6.64 3.12
N SER A 84 11.42 -7.29 2.20
CA SER A 84 12.70 -7.93 2.50
C SER A 84 13.77 -6.91 2.91
N ARG A 85 13.80 -5.74 2.26
CA ARG A 85 14.70 -4.63 2.63
C ARG A 85 14.34 -3.99 3.96
N SER A 86 13.06 -3.83 4.25
CA SER A 86 12.60 -3.33 5.55
C SER A 86 12.96 -4.30 6.68
N LEU A 87 12.78 -5.60 6.47
CA LEU A 87 13.15 -6.62 7.45
C LEU A 87 14.67 -6.66 7.68
N TYR A 88 15.46 -6.50 6.63
CA TYR A 88 16.90 -6.37 6.72
C TYR A 88 17.31 -5.14 7.57
N ALA A 89 16.72 -3.97 7.28
CA ALA A 89 17.02 -2.74 8.01
C ALA A 89 16.64 -2.83 9.50
N LEU A 90 15.49 -3.47 9.82
CA LEU A 90 15.12 -3.74 11.20
C LEU A 90 16.12 -4.66 11.91
N ALA A 91 16.61 -5.69 11.22
CA ALA A 91 17.60 -6.61 11.79
C ALA A 91 18.98 -5.94 11.99
N GLU A 92 19.36 -5.03 11.11
CA GLU A 92 20.56 -4.21 11.24
C GLU A 92 20.48 -3.30 12.48
N ASN A 93 19.32 -2.73 12.74
CA ASN A 93 19.02 -1.91 13.92
C ASN A 93 18.67 -2.74 15.19
N GLN A 94 18.93 -4.05 15.19
CA GLN A 94 18.64 -4.97 16.32
C GLN A 94 17.16 -5.06 16.73
N GLN A 95 16.24 -4.60 15.88
CA GLN A 95 14.80 -4.67 16.08
C GLN A 95 14.17 -5.94 15.48
N ALA A 96 14.98 -6.78 14.81
CA ALA A 96 14.58 -8.08 14.30
C ALA A 96 15.73 -9.08 14.46
N PRO A 97 15.48 -10.41 14.36
CA PRO A 97 16.51 -11.42 14.52
C PRO A 97 17.73 -11.19 13.60
N LYS A 98 18.93 -11.24 14.15
CA LYS A 98 20.22 -10.98 13.46
C LYS A 98 20.45 -11.81 12.20
N GLN A 99 19.77 -12.94 12.07
CA GLN A 99 19.85 -13.80 10.88
C GLN A 99 19.37 -13.09 9.59
N TYR A 100 18.49 -12.08 9.69
CA TYR A 100 17.99 -11.31 8.55
C TYR A 100 18.90 -10.15 8.15
N ALA A 101 19.90 -9.80 8.98
CA ALA A 101 20.92 -8.80 8.67
C ALA A 101 22.04 -9.33 7.76
N LYS A 102 21.99 -10.61 7.32
CA LYS A 102 23.02 -11.19 6.45
C LYS A 102 22.71 -10.91 4.98
N LEU A 103 23.65 -10.27 4.31
CA LEU A 103 23.63 -10.08 2.85
C LEU A 103 24.36 -11.22 2.14
N SER A 104 23.94 -11.54 0.93
CA SER A 104 24.68 -12.41 0.01
C SER A 104 25.84 -11.65 -0.64
N ASN A 105 26.70 -12.36 -1.39
CA ASN A 105 27.80 -11.75 -2.16
C ASN A 105 27.33 -10.71 -3.18
N LYS A 106 26.05 -10.70 -3.53
CA LYS A 106 25.41 -9.72 -4.43
C LYS A 106 24.65 -8.62 -3.68
N ALA A 107 24.91 -8.40 -2.39
CA ALA A 107 24.23 -7.44 -1.52
C ALA A 107 22.70 -7.63 -1.44
N VAL A 108 22.22 -8.89 -1.57
CA VAL A 108 20.80 -9.23 -1.46
C VAL A 108 20.54 -9.87 -0.10
N PRO A 109 19.51 -9.45 0.66
CA PRO A 109 19.14 -10.03 1.94
C PRO A 109 18.34 -11.34 1.75
N ASN A 110 19.02 -12.41 1.34
CA ASN A 110 18.38 -13.67 0.93
C ASN A 110 17.46 -14.26 1.99
N ARG A 111 17.83 -14.23 3.26
CA ARG A 111 16.99 -14.78 4.34
C ARG A 111 15.72 -13.98 4.56
N ALA A 112 15.81 -12.65 4.51
CA ALA A 112 14.65 -11.77 4.60
C ALA A 112 13.73 -11.96 3.38
N LEU A 113 14.31 -12.12 2.19
CA LEU A 113 13.57 -12.41 0.95
C LEU A 113 12.83 -13.76 1.04
N GLN A 114 13.50 -14.82 1.53
CA GLN A 114 12.89 -16.14 1.69
C GLN A 114 11.69 -16.09 2.64
N VAL A 115 11.80 -15.40 3.78
CA VAL A 115 10.68 -15.26 4.73
C VAL A 115 9.53 -14.47 4.12
N SER A 116 9.82 -13.35 3.44
CA SER A 116 8.78 -12.57 2.76
C SER A 116 8.05 -13.40 1.68
N SER A 117 8.79 -14.18 0.91
CA SER A 117 8.22 -15.08 -0.11
C SER A 117 7.42 -16.22 0.51
N LEU A 118 7.89 -16.79 1.63
CA LEU A 118 7.19 -17.87 2.35
C LEU A 118 5.84 -17.38 2.90
N ILE A 119 5.79 -16.17 3.49
CA ILE A 119 4.55 -15.59 3.97
C ILE A 119 3.57 -15.40 2.82
N LEU A 120 4.04 -14.94 1.68
CA LEU A 120 3.21 -14.76 0.50
C LEU A 120 2.68 -16.11 -0.02
N PHE A 121 3.49 -17.15 -0.01
CA PHE A 121 3.08 -18.50 -0.37
C PHE A 121 2.00 -19.05 0.57
N ILE A 122 2.13 -18.81 1.89
CA ILE A 122 1.10 -19.15 2.87
C ILE A 122 -0.23 -18.44 2.56
N VAL A 123 -0.17 -17.15 2.20
CA VAL A 123 -1.36 -16.39 1.80
C VAL A 123 -2.03 -16.99 0.56
N VAL A 124 -1.25 -17.45 -0.42
CA VAL A 124 -1.78 -18.13 -1.61
C VAL A 124 -2.51 -19.42 -1.23
N ILE A 125 -1.92 -20.25 -0.35
CA ILE A 125 -2.56 -21.47 0.15
C ILE A 125 -3.87 -21.14 0.89
N LEU A 126 -3.84 -20.16 1.78
CA LEU A 126 -5.03 -19.73 2.52
C LEU A 126 -6.13 -19.22 1.59
N ASN A 127 -5.77 -18.50 0.54
CA ASN A 127 -6.73 -18.06 -0.47
C ASN A 127 -7.34 -19.22 -1.26
N TYR A 128 -6.58 -20.30 -1.50
CA TYR A 128 -7.09 -21.50 -2.14
C TYR A 128 -8.09 -22.25 -1.24
N ILE A 129 -7.81 -22.32 0.08
CA ILE A 129 -8.66 -23.03 1.06
C ILE A 129 -9.93 -22.22 1.40
N MET A 130 -9.80 -20.87 1.48
CA MET A 130 -10.88 -19.97 1.90
C MET A 130 -11.05 -18.81 0.90
N PRO A 131 -11.48 -19.06 -0.34
CA PRO A 131 -11.46 -18.05 -1.41
C PRO A 131 -12.37 -16.85 -1.16
N SER A 132 -13.49 -17.02 -0.44
CA SER A 132 -14.48 -15.94 -0.24
C SER A 132 -14.25 -15.05 0.98
N GLY A 133 -13.38 -15.45 1.94
CA GLY A 133 -13.23 -14.71 3.20
C GLY A 133 -11.84 -14.10 3.40
N ILE A 134 -10.80 -14.80 3.00
CA ILE A 134 -9.42 -14.43 3.31
C ILE A 134 -9.00 -13.10 2.68
N PHE A 135 -9.45 -12.82 1.46
CA PHE A 135 -9.16 -11.55 0.78
C PHE A 135 -9.68 -10.34 1.57
N ASN A 136 -10.92 -10.40 2.05
CA ASN A 136 -11.53 -9.32 2.82
C ASN A 136 -10.81 -9.10 4.15
N ILE A 137 -10.42 -10.18 4.83
CA ILE A 137 -9.69 -10.11 6.09
C ILE A 137 -8.31 -9.48 5.87
N ILE A 138 -7.54 -9.98 4.90
CA ILE A 138 -6.19 -9.46 4.61
C ILE A 138 -6.26 -8.01 4.15
N SER A 139 -7.19 -7.66 3.28
CA SER A 139 -7.38 -6.29 2.81
C SER A 139 -7.76 -5.35 3.97
N GLY A 140 -8.67 -5.79 4.85
CA GLY A 140 -9.05 -5.02 6.03
C GLY A 140 -7.89 -4.79 6.99
N VAL A 141 -7.13 -5.83 7.33
CA VAL A 141 -5.94 -5.73 8.18
C VAL A 141 -4.89 -4.82 7.55
N SER A 142 -4.65 -4.96 6.23
CA SER A 142 -3.69 -4.13 5.50
C SER A 142 -4.10 -2.66 5.52
N THR A 143 -5.36 -2.35 5.25
CA THR A 143 -5.89 -0.98 5.26
C THR A 143 -5.67 -0.31 6.62
N ILE A 144 -6.00 -1.01 7.70
CA ILE A 144 -5.83 -0.49 9.07
C ILE A 144 -4.35 -0.22 9.36
N ASN A 145 -3.47 -1.18 9.03
CA ASN A 145 -2.03 -1.00 9.23
C ASN A 145 -1.47 0.19 8.44
N PHE A 146 -1.91 0.39 7.18
CA PHE A 146 -1.50 1.55 6.39
C PHE A 146 -1.92 2.87 7.04
N VAL A 147 -3.16 2.96 7.53
CA VAL A 147 -3.63 4.18 8.20
C VAL A 147 -2.82 4.45 9.47
N PHE A 148 -2.51 3.43 10.28
CA PHE A 148 -1.63 3.58 11.45
C PHE A 148 -0.23 4.06 11.08
N VAL A 149 0.39 3.47 10.07
CA VAL A 149 1.74 3.87 9.62
C VAL A 149 1.72 5.32 9.14
N TRP A 150 0.72 5.73 8.38
CA TRP A 150 0.59 7.11 7.91
C TRP A 150 0.38 8.10 9.06
N LEU A 151 -0.42 7.74 10.07
CA LEU A 151 -0.58 8.56 11.29
C LEU A 151 0.76 8.73 12.03
N ILE A 152 1.53 7.64 12.19
CA ILE A 152 2.85 7.69 12.83
C ILE A 152 3.79 8.60 12.04
N ILE A 153 3.83 8.47 10.70
CA ILE A 153 4.67 9.32 9.84
C ILE A 153 4.29 10.80 10.00
N LEU A 154 2.99 11.12 9.97
CA LEU A 154 2.51 12.49 10.13
C LEU A 154 2.83 13.04 11.53
N TRP A 155 2.68 12.23 12.57
CA TRP A 155 3.03 12.61 13.94
C TRP A 155 4.53 12.85 14.10
N THR A 156 5.33 11.97 13.53
CA THR A 156 6.79 12.11 13.50
C THR A 156 7.20 13.38 12.76
N HIS A 157 6.54 13.70 11.64
CA HIS A 157 6.77 14.96 10.92
C HIS A 157 6.47 16.18 11.78
N LEU A 158 5.35 16.19 12.54
CA LEU A 158 5.02 17.28 13.46
C LEU A 158 6.06 17.41 14.58
N ALA A 159 6.52 16.28 15.16
CA ALA A 159 7.54 16.28 16.18
C ALA A 159 8.89 16.79 15.64
N TYR A 160 9.28 16.34 14.47
CA TYR A 160 10.50 16.79 13.79
C TYR A 160 10.50 18.30 13.52
N ARG A 161 9.39 18.85 13.03
CA ARG A 161 9.24 20.28 12.72
C ARG A 161 9.22 21.17 13.97
N ARG A 162 8.87 20.64 15.15
CA ARG A 162 9.01 21.35 16.44
C ARG A 162 10.46 21.57 16.81
N VAL A 163 11.33 20.58 16.52
CA VAL A 163 12.76 20.65 16.82
C VAL A 163 13.54 21.40 15.72
N HIS A 164 13.08 21.27 14.47
CA HIS A 164 13.70 21.89 13.28
C HIS A 164 12.69 22.77 12.54
N PRO A 165 12.40 23.99 13.03
CA PRO A 165 11.40 24.88 12.44
C PRO A 165 11.70 25.26 10.99
N GLU A 166 12.98 25.35 10.63
CA GLU A 166 13.45 25.70 9.28
C GLU A 166 13.19 24.60 8.24
N GLY A 167 12.88 23.39 8.70
CA GLY A 167 12.70 22.23 7.82
C GLY A 167 14.01 21.72 7.24
N VAL A 168 13.91 20.92 6.16
CA VAL A 168 15.07 20.46 5.40
C VAL A 168 15.31 21.41 4.23
N ALA A 169 16.54 21.87 4.06
CA ALA A 169 16.90 22.76 2.95
C ALA A 169 16.47 22.16 1.60
N GLY A 170 15.71 22.92 0.84
CA GLY A 170 15.29 22.56 -0.52
C GLY A 170 13.97 21.78 -0.67
N PHE A 171 13.38 21.24 0.42
CA PHE A 171 12.08 20.60 0.36
C PHE A 171 11.30 20.81 1.66
N SER A 172 10.31 21.71 1.62
CA SER A 172 9.44 21.99 2.76
C SER A 172 7.98 21.79 2.38
N MET A 173 7.20 21.31 3.35
CA MET A 173 5.75 21.16 3.18
C MET A 173 5.09 22.54 3.18
N PRO A 174 4.36 22.93 2.10
CA PRO A 174 3.67 24.22 2.05
C PRO A 174 2.55 24.28 3.08
N TRP A 175 2.27 25.48 3.61
CA TRP A 175 1.19 25.76 4.57
C TRP A 175 1.27 24.95 5.86
N TYR A 176 2.45 24.62 6.31
CA TYR A 176 2.65 24.04 7.64
C TYR A 176 2.15 25.04 8.70
N PRO A 177 1.45 24.61 9.79
CA PRO A 177 1.17 23.22 10.19
C PRO A 177 -0.16 22.63 9.66
N TYR A 178 -0.98 23.41 8.98
CA TYR A 178 -2.34 23.01 8.59
C TYR A 178 -2.36 21.77 7.68
N THR A 179 -1.45 21.70 6.74
CA THR A 179 -1.29 20.58 5.81
C THR A 179 -0.87 19.27 6.50
N SER A 180 -0.32 19.34 7.71
CA SER A 180 -0.03 18.15 8.52
C SER A 180 -1.22 17.72 9.38
N TRP A 181 -1.98 18.68 9.91
CA TRP A 181 -3.14 18.38 10.75
C TRP A 181 -4.35 17.88 9.96
N ALA A 182 -4.59 18.41 8.76
CA ALA A 182 -5.72 17.99 7.94
C ALA A 182 -5.72 16.47 7.63
N PRO A 183 -4.62 15.85 7.15
CA PRO A 183 -4.58 14.39 6.98
C PRO A 183 -4.69 13.62 8.28
N ILE A 184 -4.15 14.11 9.40
CA ILE A 184 -4.27 13.44 10.70
C ILE A 184 -5.75 13.35 11.10
N ILE A 185 -6.48 14.46 11.05
CA ILE A 185 -7.91 14.50 11.35
C ILE A 185 -8.69 13.58 10.41
N PHE A 186 -8.38 13.61 9.13
CA PHE A 186 -8.99 12.73 8.14
C PHE A 186 -8.74 11.24 8.46
N PHE A 187 -7.53 10.82 8.77
CA PHE A 187 -7.24 9.43 9.09
C PHE A 187 -7.85 8.98 10.41
N ILE A 188 -7.92 9.85 11.43
CA ILE A 188 -8.66 9.56 12.66
C ILE A 188 -10.15 9.36 12.36
N PHE A 189 -10.73 10.22 11.53
CA PHE A 189 -12.11 10.09 11.07
C PHE A 189 -12.35 8.76 10.34
N VAL A 190 -11.45 8.37 9.43
CA VAL A 190 -11.49 7.08 8.74
C VAL A 190 -11.44 5.92 9.73
N LEU A 191 -10.56 5.95 10.74
CA LEU A 191 -10.49 4.91 11.76
C LEU A 191 -11.79 4.81 12.57
N ILE A 192 -12.41 5.95 12.91
CA ILE A 192 -13.70 5.98 13.59
C ILE A 192 -14.79 5.33 12.71
N ILE A 193 -14.87 5.67 11.44
CA ILE A 193 -15.82 5.04 10.50
C ILE A 193 -15.60 3.53 10.44
N LEU A 194 -14.36 3.07 10.33
CA LEU A 194 -14.04 1.64 10.27
C LEU A 194 -14.49 0.87 11.51
N LEU A 195 -14.57 1.51 12.69
CA LEU A 195 -15.13 0.92 13.92
C LEU A 195 -16.64 0.66 13.81
N PHE A 196 -17.36 1.49 13.07
CA PHE A 196 -18.81 1.36 12.89
C PHE A 196 -19.22 0.36 11.81
N ILE A 197 -18.32 -0.02 10.90
CA ILE A 197 -18.57 -0.98 9.84
C ILE A 197 -18.40 -2.42 10.39
N PRO A 198 -19.48 -3.24 10.46
CA PRO A 198 -19.42 -4.57 11.07
C PRO A 198 -18.42 -5.52 10.38
N SER A 199 -18.27 -5.42 9.07
CA SER A 199 -17.35 -6.27 8.28
C SER A 199 -15.87 -6.02 8.56
N THR A 200 -15.50 -4.85 9.10
CA THR A 200 -14.10 -4.50 9.41
C THR A 200 -13.72 -4.73 10.87
N ARG A 201 -14.67 -4.95 11.75
CA ARG A 201 -14.42 -5.22 13.19
C ARG A 201 -13.45 -6.37 13.45
N PRO A 202 -13.56 -7.55 12.79
CA PRO A 202 -12.61 -8.64 12.99
C PRO A 202 -11.16 -8.23 12.66
N SER A 203 -10.99 -7.48 11.57
CA SER A 203 -9.70 -6.97 11.12
C SER A 203 -9.08 -5.96 12.09
N LEU A 204 -9.90 -5.13 12.73
CA LEU A 204 -9.48 -4.19 13.76
C LEU A 204 -9.00 -4.92 15.02
N ILE A 205 -9.74 -5.92 15.49
CA ILE A 205 -9.37 -6.72 16.67
C ILE A 205 -8.02 -7.40 16.42
N ILE A 206 -7.83 -8.03 15.26
CA ILE A 206 -6.58 -8.68 14.88
C ILE A 206 -5.42 -7.69 14.86
N SER A 207 -5.62 -6.48 14.31
CA SER A 207 -4.60 -5.43 14.26
C SER A 207 -4.21 -4.91 15.65
N MET A 208 -5.20 -4.72 16.56
CA MET A 208 -4.96 -4.24 17.92
C MET A 208 -4.27 -5.28 18.80
N VAL A 209 -4.59 -6.56 18.64
CA VAL A 209 -3.91 -7.65 19.38
C VAL A 209 -2.44 -7.72 18.98
N LYS A 210 -2.13 -7.53 17.70
CA LYS A 210 -0.75 -7.49 17.22
C LYS A 210 0.05 -6.30 17.77
N SER A 211 -0.58 -5.15 17.96
CA SER A 211 0.05 -3.95 18.56
C SER A 211 0.39 -4.09 20.04
N LYS A 212 -0.24 -5.03 20.77
CA LYS A 212 0.09 -5.32 22.19
C LYS A 212 1.22 -6.34 22.36
N MET A 213 1.67 -6.99 21.29
CA MET A 213 2.75 -7.99 21.31
C MET A 213 4.09 -7.45 20.78
N LEU A 214 4.15 -6.19 20.40
CA LEU A 214 5.37 -5.43 20.05
C LEU A 214 5.68 -4.38 21.11
#